data_5d49b7740d22f327abd5df88b26b01fd
#
_entry.id   5d49b7740d22f327abd5df88b26b01fd
#
_cell.length_a   1.000
_cell.length_b   1.000
_cell.length_c   1.000
_cell.angle_alpha   90.00
_cell.angle_beta   90.00
_cell.angle_gamma   90.00
#
_symmetry.space_group_name_H-M   'P 1'
#
loop_
_entity.id
_entity.type
_entity.pdbx_description
1 polymer ?
#
loop_
_entity_poly.entity_id
_entity_poly.type
_entity_poly.pdbx_seq_one_letter_code
_entity_poly.pdbx_strand_id
1 'polypeptide(L)'
;MEELNGIPLIVSRTGYTGELGFEIWCHPSNATTVWDKVMEAGKDEGLIPAGFAALDLLRIEAGLILFGNEFDGQQDPFEAGIGFSVPLKSKTEDFIGRENLIKRKENPQKKLVGLELIGKEIANHGDCVHIGRSQVGIITSGCISPILNKNIALCRIDVGHSEIGNDVEIGKIDGHQKRIPAKIVGFPHYDPKKTKVRS
;
A
#
# COMPACT_ATOMS: atom_id res chain seq x y z
N MET A 1 -25.25 -1.95 13.54
CA MET A 1 -25.12 -0.55 13.99
C MET A 1 -24.99 -0.65 15.49
N GLU A 2 -23.93 -0.11 16.03
CA GLU A 2 -23.63 -0.13 17.46
C GLU A 2 -23.96 1.23 18.08
N GLU A 3 -23.95 1.33 19.39
CA GLU A 3 -24.21 2.58 20.11
C GLU A 3 -23.18 2.77 21.23
N LEU A 4 -22.59 3.94 21.31
CA LEU A 4 -21.71 4.35 22.38
C LEU A 4 -22.35 5.50 23.17
N ASN A 5 -22.99 5.17 24.30
CA ASN A 5 -23.67 6.15 25.18
C ASN A 5 -24.67 7.05 24.42
N GLY A 6 -25.56 6.47 23.62
CA GLY A 6 -26.54 7.17 22.80
C GLY A 6 -26.00 7.75 21.49
N ILE A 7 -24.72 7.53 21.14
CA ILE A 7 -24.13 7.94 19.87
C ILE A 7 -24.14 6.74 18.90
N PRO A 8 -24.90 6.81 17.79
CA PRO A 8 -24.90 5.75 16.79
C PRO A 8 -23.53 5.61 16.13
N LEU A 9 -23.03 4.39 16.01
CA LEU A 9 -21.75 4.05 15.40
C LEU A 9 -21.89 2.96 14.33
N ILE A 10 -21.00 2.98 13.36
CA ILE A 10 -20.68 1.81 12.56
C ILE A 10 -19.26 1.42 12.94
N VAL A 11 -19.07 0.18 13.37
CA VAL A 11 -17.75 -0.38 13.64
C VAL A 11 -17.51 -1.48 12.61
N SER A 12 -16.43 -1.35 11.86
CA SER A 12 -16.01 -2.37 10.90
C SER A 12 -14.66 -2.97 11.32
N ARG A 13 -14.52 -4.28 11.14
CA ARG A 13 -13.24 -4.98 11.35
C ARG A 13 -12.40 -4.82 10.08
N THR A 14 -11.98 -3.60 9.83
CA THR A 14 -11.14 -3.18 8.72
C THR A 14 -10.05 -2.24 9.23
N GLY A 15 -9.04 -1.98 8.42
CA GLY A 15 -7.95 -1.09 8.79
C GLY A 15 -6.96 -0.90 7.67
N TYR A 16 -6.02 0.01 7.88
CA TYR A 16 -5.01 0.43 6.90
C TYR A 16 -3.58 0.28 7.42
N THR A 17 -3.36 -0.70 8.30
CA THR A 17 -2.07 -0.92 8.98
C THR A 17 -1.45 -2.29 8.70
N GLY A 18 -2.23 -3.24 8.17
CA GLY A 18 -1.79 -4.63 8.03
C GLY A 18 -1.89 -5.44 9.33
N GLU A 19 -2.40 -4.84 10.41
CA GLU A 19 -2.65 -5.48 11.69
C GLU A 19 -4.15 -5.66 11.93
N LEU A 20 -4.53 -6.45 12.94
CA LEU A 20 -5.90 -6.51 13.41
C LEU A 20 -6.32 -5.12 13.89
N GLY A 21 -7.41 -4.61 13.36
CA GLY A 21 -7.87 -3.28 13.67
C GLY A 21 -9.36 -3.09 13.39
N PHE A 22 -9.85 -1.95 13.83
CA PHE A 22 -11.25 -1.55 13.63
C PHE A 22 -11.32 -0.11 13.16
N GLU A 23 -12.27 0.19 12.31
CA GLU A 23 -12.63 1.55 11.91
C GLU A 23 -13.96 1.91 12.53
N ILE A 24 -14.03 3.08 13.14
CA ILE A 24 -15.23 3.59 13.81
C ILE A 24 -15.76 4.78 13.02
N TRP A 25 -16.99 4.68 12.58
CA TRP A 25 -17.67 5.71 11.81
C TRP A 25 -18.78 6.32 12.65
N CYS A 26 -18.78 7.63 12.79
CA CYS A 26 -19.82 8.39 13.51
C CYS A 26 -20.14 9.69 12.77
N HIS A 27 -21.22 10.35 13.19
CA HIS A 27 -21.51 11.69 12.70
C HIS A 27 -20.39 12.66 13.11
N PRO A 28 -19.94 13.59 12.24
CA PRO A 28 -18.81 14.50 12.54
C PRO A 28 -18.96 15.28 13.84
N SER A 29 -20.19 15.69 14.23
CA SER A 29 -20.43 16.39 15.49
C SER A 29 -20.09 15.56 16.75
N ASN A 30 -19.98 14.25 16.63
CA ASN A 30 -19.68 13.34 17.71
C ASN A 30 -18.23 12.85 17.73
N ALA A 31 -17.44 13.22 16.73
CA ALA A 31 -16.09 12.67 16.52
C ALA A 31 -15.18 12.86 17.75
N THR A 32 -15.15 14.06 18.33
CA THR A 32 -14.35 14.36 19.52
C THR A 32 -14.79 13.51 20.72
N THR A 33 -16.11 13.42 20.96
CA THR A 33 -16.67 12.63 22.06
C THR A 33 -16.34 11.14 21.92
N VAL A 34 -16.44 10.61 20.69
CA VAL A 34 -16.08 9.20 20.41
C VAL A 34 -14.59 8.98 20.62
N TRP A 35 -13.74 9.89 20.14
CA TRP A 35 -12.29 9.84 20.37
C TRP A 35 -11.95 9.80 21.85
N ASP A 36 -12.47 10.74 22.63
CA ASP A 36 -12.18 10.84 24.06
C ASP A 36 -12.60 9.56 24.81
N LYS A 37 -13.76 8.99 24.47
CA LYS A 37 -14.23 7.75 25.06
C LYS A 37 -13.37 6.54 24.70
N VAL A 38 -12.91 6.45 23.47
CA VAL A 38 -11.99 5.38 23.03
C VAL A 38 -10.66 5.52 23.76
N MET A 39 -10.12 6.74 23.86
CA MET A 39 -8.88 7.01 24.59
C MET A 39 -9.00 6.70 26.09
N GLU A 40 -10.11 7.06 26.71
CA GLU A 40 -10.40 6.74 28.11
C GLU A 40 -10.47 5.23 28.35
N ALA A 41 -11.24 4.53 27.52
CA ALA A 41 -11.41 3.07 27.65
C ALA A 41 -10.12 2.29 27.42
N GLY A 42 -9.27 2.75 26.49
CA GLY A 42 -8.02 2.09 26.17
C GLY A 42 -6.81 2.48 27.03
N LYS A 43 -6.99 3.42 27.97
CA LYS A 43 -5.88 3.98 28.76
C LYS A 43 -5.10 2.91 29.54
N ASP A 44 -5.79 2.04 30.22
CA ASP A 44 -5.19 0.98 31.05
C ASP A 44 -4.67 -0.19 30.20
N GLU A 45 -5.12 -0.29 28.95
CA GLU A 45 -4.64 -1.26 27.94
C GLU A 45 -3.44 -0.74 27.13
N GLY A 46 -2.91 0.44 27.45
CA GLY A 46 -1.75 1.03 26.79
C GLY A 46 -2.06 1.68 25.43
N LEU A 47 -3.31 2.06 25.19
CA LEU A 47 -3.70 2.79 23.97
C LEU A 47 -2.98 4.14 23.91
N ILE A 48 -2.34 4.43 22.78
CA ILE A 48 -1.72 5.70 22.47
C ILE A 48 -2.16 6.22 21.10
N PRO A 49 -2.27 7.54 20.90
CA PRO A 49 -2.54 8.08 19.59
C PRO A 49 -1.36 7.86 18.63
N ALA A 50 -1.65 7.56 17.37
CA ALA A 50 -0.66 7.45 16.31
C ALA A 50 -0.96 8.47 15.21
N GLY A 51 0.10 9.02 14.60
CA GLY A 51 -0.02 10.01 13.54
C GLY A 51 0.04 9.41 12.13
N PHE A 52 -0.19 10.26 11.13
CA PHE A 52 -0.19 9.90 9.71
C PHE A 52 1.15 9.30 9.24
N ALA A 53 2.29 9.77 9.75
CA ALA A 53 3.60 9.24 9.38
C ALA A 53 3.75 7.77 9.81
N ALA A 54 3.24 7.41 10.99
CA ALA A 54 3.23 6.02 11.45
C ALA A 54 2.30 5.17 10.58
N LEU A 55 1.11 5.68 10.25
CA LEU A 55 0.17 5.00 9.36
C LEU A 55 0.78 4.76 7.98
N ASP A 56 1.48 5.74 7.40
CA ASP A 56 2.11 5.60 6.09
C ASP A 56 3.22 4.53 6.10
N LEU A 57 4.03 4.46 7.14
CA LEU A 57 5.00 3.38 7.30
C LEU A 57 4.33 2.00 7.34
N LEU A 58 3.32 1.84 8.16
CA LEU A 58 2.61 0.58 8.33
C LEU A 58 1.92 0.12 7.04
N ARG A 59 1.26 1.03 6.32
CA ARG A 59 0.59 0.68 5.07
C ARG A 59 1.59 0.26 3.98
N ILE A 60 2.79 0.87 3.90
CA ILE A 60 3.84 0.50 2.94
C ILE A 60 4.38 -0.90 3.27
N GLU A 61 4.68 -1.17 4.53
CA GLU A 61 5.08 -2.50 5.00
C GLU A 61 4.05 -3.58 4.65
N ALA A 62 2.77 -3.28 4.85
CA ALA A 62 1.64 -4.16 4.56
C ALA A 62 1.25 -4.21 3.07
N GLY A 63 1.92 -3.43 2.21
CA GLY A 63 1.62 -3.38 0.78
C GLY A 63 0.24 -2.82 0.46
N LEU A 64 -0.29 -1.92 1.30
CA LEU A 64 -1.56 -1.25 1.07
C LEU A 64 -1.35 0.00 0.22
N ILE A 65 -2.11 0.09 -0.86
CA ILE A 65 -1.98 1.17 -1.85
C ILE A 65 -2.66 2.46 -1.39
N LEU A 66 -2.10 3.60 -1.75
CA LEU A 66 -2.62 4.93 -1.46
C LEU A 66 -2.93 5.67 -2.76
N PHE A 67 -4.12 6.29 -2.84
CA PHE A 67 -4.47 7.19 -3.95
C PHE A 67 -3.49 8.38 -3.99
N GLY A 68 -3.04 8.72 -5.18
CA GLY A 68 -2.01 9.74 -5.41
C GLY A 68 -0.58 9.18 -5.38
N ASN A 69 -0.38 7.97 -4.82
CA ASN A 69 0.92 7.30 -4.80
C ASN A 69 0.95 6.12 -5.78
N GLU A 70 0.29 5.01 -5.43
CA GLU A 70 0.27 3.79 -6.25
C GLU A 70 -0.67 3.89 -7.44
N PHE A 71 -1.71 4.70 -7.34
CA PHE A 71 -2.68 4.96 -8.42
C PHE A 71 -3.31 6.35 -8.32
N ASP A 72 -3.75 6.92 -9.44
CA ASP A 72 -4.35 8.26 -9.54
C ASP A 72 -5.50 8.33 -10.56
N GLY A 73 -6.05 7.17 -10.95
CA GLY A 73 -7.09 7.07 -11.98
C GLY A 73 -6.57 6.86 -13.41
N GLN A 74 -5.24 6.88 -13.62
CA GLN A 74 -4.62 6.54 -14.91
C GLN A 74 -4.27 5.05 -15.00
N GLN A 75 -4.20 4.36 -13.87
CA GLN A 75 -3.84 2.95 -13.79
C GLN A 75 -5.09 2.08 -13.73
N ASP A 76 -5.01 0.92 -14.37
CA ASP A 76 -6.03 -0.10 -14.20
C ASP A 76 -5.82 -0.91 -12.89
N PRO A 77 -6.83 -1.66 -12.42
CA PRO A 77 -6.73 -2.42 -11.17
C PRO A 77 -5.62 -3.47 -11.15
N PHE A 78 -5.20 -3.98 -12.31
CA PHE A 78 -4.15 -5.00 -12.39
C PHE A 78 -2.78 -4.36 -12.20
N GLU A 79 -2.56 -3.19 -12.82
CA GLU A 79 -1.35 -2.38 -12.62
C GLU A 79 -1.21 -1.91 -11.16
N ALA A 80 -2.33 -1.53 -10.54
CA ALA A 80 -2.37 -1.11 -9.14
C ALA A 80 -2.25 -2.27 -8.12
N GLY A 81 -2.23 -3.52 -8.59
CA GLY A 81 -2.11 -4.70 -7.72
C GLY A 81 -3.40 -5.13 -7.02
N ILE A 82 -4.55 -4.54 -7.36
CA ILE A 82 -5.87 -4.85 -6.79
C ILE A 82 -6.78 -5.62 -7.76
N GLY A 83 -6.22 -6.25 -8.76
CA GLY A 83 -6.96 -7.05 -9.75
C GLY A 83 -7.79 -8.19 -9.15
N PHE A 84 -7.49 -8.61 -7.91
CA PHE A 84 -8.29 -9.60 -7.19
C PHE A 84 -9.71 -9.11 -6.87
N SER A 85 -9.92 -7.79 -6.80
CA SER A 85 -11.24 -7.17 -6.55
C SER A 85 -12.13 -7.12 -7.80
N VAL A 86 -11.57 -7.43 -8.98
CA VAL A 86 -12.30 -7.39 -10.25
C VAL A 86 -12.91 -8.76 -10.54
N PRO A 87 -14.23 -8.92 -10.46
CA PRO A 87 -14.89 -10.24 -10.49
C PRO A 87 -15.12 -10.77 -11.93
N LEU A 88 -14.07 -10.78 -12.78
CA LEU A 88 -14.17 -11.20 -14.18
C LEU A 88 -14.60 -12.68 -14.36
N LYS A 89 -14.29 -13.53 -13.36
CA LYS A 89 -14.61 -14.97 -13.40
C LYS A 89 -15.89 -15.34 -12.64
N SER A 90 -16.13 -14.64 -11.52
CA SER A 90 -17.22 -14.98 -10.58
C SER A 90 -18.54 -14.29 -10.91
N LYS A 91 -18.50 -13.19 -11.66
CA LYS A 91 -19.69 -12.48 -12.09
C LYS A 91 -20.00 -12.81 -13.54
N THR A 92 -21.18 -13.35 -13.78
CA THR A 92 -21.66 -13.75 -15.12
C THR A 92 -22.34 -12.59 -15.85
N GLU A 93 -22.98 -11.70 -15.10
CA GLU A 93 -23.62 -10.52 -15.67
C GLU A 93 -22.57 -9.52 -16.18
N ASP A 94 -22.94 -8.83 -17.23
CA ASP A 94 -22.12 -7.76 -17.77
C ASP A 94 -22.10 -6.52 -16.86
N PHE A 95 -21.03 -5.73 -16.94
CA PHE A 95 -20.88 -4.46 -16.24
C PHE A 95 -20.01 -3.49 -17.03
N ILE A 96 -20.16 -2.21 -16.76
CA ILE A 96 -19.44 -1.15 -17.47
C ILE A 96 -17.92 -1.36 -17.35
N GLY A 97 -17.25 -1.45 -18.52
CA GLY A 97 -15.80 -1.60 -18.59
C GLY A 97 -15.29 -3.05 -18.60
N ARG A 98 -16.17 -4.06 -18.48
CA ARG A 98 -15.78 -5.49 -18.41
C ARG A 98 -14.86 -5.91 -19.56
N GLU A 99 -15.21 -5.60 -20.81
CA GLU A 99 -14.40 -5.97 -21.98
C GLU A 99 -13.00 -5.34 -21.95
N ASN A 100 -12.91 -4.05 -21.57
CA ASN A 100 -11.64 -3.36 -21.45
C ASN A 100 -10.77 -3.95 -20.33
N LEU A 101 -11.37 -4.31 -19.21
CA LEU A 101 -10.67 -4.95 -18.10
C LEU A 101 -10.15 -6.35 -18.50
N ILE A 102 -10.89 -7.11 -19.31
CA ILE A 102 -10.40 -8.38 -19.86
C ILE A 102 -9.14 -8.14 -20.71
N LYS A 103 -9.20 -7.20 -21.65
CA LYS A 103 -8.06 -6.84 -22.52
C LYS A 103 -6.85 -6.39 -21.71
N ARG A 104 -7.04 -5.56 -20.67
CA ARG A 104 -5.96 -5.10 -19.79
C ARG A 104 -5.34 -6.27 -19.01
N LYS A 105 -6.15 -7.18 -18.52
CA LYS A 105 -5.66 -8.36 -17.80
C LYS A 105 -4.84 -9.30 -18.68
N GLU A 106 -5.24 -9.47 -19.95
CA GLU A 106 -4.52 -10.30 -20.91
C GLU A 106 -3.21 -9.69 -21.40
N ASN A 107 -3.12 -8.36 -21.41
CA ASN A 107 -1.96 -7.62 -21.89
C ASN A 107 -1.46 -6.59 -20.86
N PRO A 108 -1.01 -7.03 -19.68
CA PRO A 108 -0.52 -6.12 -18.65
C PRO A 108 0.76 -5.43 -19.12
N GLN A 109 0.84 -4.11 -18.98
CA GLN A 109 2.02 -3.32 -19.36
C GLN A 109 2.92 -3.08 -18.15
N LYS A 110 2.31 -2.78 -17.01
CA LYS A 110 3.00 -2.48 -15.75
C LYS A 110 2.45 -3.31 -14.61
N LYS A 111 3.23 -3.40 -13.55
CA LYS A 111 2.87 -4.14 -12.34
C LYS A 111 3.44 -3.43 -11.12
N LEU A 112 2.68 -3.41 -10.05
CA LEU A 112 3.16 -3.00 -8.74
C LEU A 112 3.99 -4.13 -8.12
N VAL A 113 5.20 -3.80 -7.65
CA VAL A 113 6.15 -4.72 -7.01
C VAL A 113 6.76 -4.11 -5.76
N GLY A 114 7.26 -4.95 -4.86
CA GLY A 114 8.07 -4.54 -3.74
C GLY A 114 9.55 -4.44 -4.12
N LEU A 115 10.26 -3.49 -3.54
CA LEU A 115 11.72 -3.36 -3.64
C LEU A 115 12.34 -3.37 -2.24
N GLU A 116 13.50 -3.98 -2.13
CA GLU A 116 14.41 -3.84 -0.99
C GLU A 116 15.67 -3.12 -1.47
N LEU A 117 15.96 -1.96 -0.87
CA LEU A 117 17.10 -1.13 -1.23
C LEU A 117 18.35 -1.57 -0.47
N ILE A 118 19.50 -1.52 -1.14
CA ILE A 118 20.80 -1.84 -0.56
C ILE A 118 21.46 -0.54 -0.09
N GLY A 119 21.69 -0.41 1.20
CA GLY A 119 22.28 0.78 1.81
C GLY A 119 21.34 1.54 2.72
N LYS A 120 21.67 2.81 3.03
CA LYS A 120 20.96 3.63 4.02
C LYS A 120 20.00 4.66 3.40
N GLU A 121 19.99 4.78 2.09
CA GLU A 121 19.18 5.80 1.40
C GLU A 121 17.76 5.31 1.17
N ILE A 122 16.81 6.24 1.24
CA ILE A 122 15.39 6.00 1.02
C ILE A 122 15.05 6.39 -0.41
N ALA A 123 14.21 5.60 -1.07
CA ALA A 123 13.57 5.99 -2.31
C ALA A 123 12.35 6.87 -2.02
N ASN A 124 12.18 7.91 -2.82
CA ASN A 124 11.05 8.83 -2.71
C ASN A 124 10.06 8.60 -3.85
N HIS A 125 8.82 9.04 -3.64
CA HIS A 125 7.83 9.06 -4.71
C HIS A 125 8.37 9.79 -5.95
N GLY A 126 8.21 9.17 -7.11
CA GLY A 126 8.68 9.70 -8.39
C GLY A 126 10.11 9.32 -8.77
N ASP A 127 10.95 8.82 -7.85
CA ASP A 127 12.28 8.34 -8.21
C ASP A 127 12.19 7.27 -9.30
N CYS A 128 13.10 7.33 -10.28
CA CYS A 128 13.07 6.47 -11.45
C CYS A 128 13.76 5.12 -11.18
N VAL A 129 13.16 4.03 -11.64
CA VAL A 129 13.77 2.69 -11.55
C VAL A 129 14.37 2.31 -12.89
N HIS A 130 15.61 1.82 -12.88
CA HIS A 130 16.40 1.53 -14.06
C HIS A 130 17.00 0.12 -14.07
N ILE A 131 17.19 -0.40 -15.27
CA ILE A 131 18.09 -1.53 -15.58
C ILE A 131 19.08 -1.03 -16.62
N GLY A 132 20.34 -0.90 -16.22
CA GLY A 132 21.34 -0.23 -17.04
C GLY A 132 20.96 1.22 -17.37
N ARG A 133 20.80 1.53 -18.65
CA ARG A 133 20.42 2.89 -19.09
C ARG A 133 18.91 3.09 -19.25
N SER A 134 18.13 2.02 -19.26
CA SER A 134 16.70 2.08 -19.52
C SER A 134 15.94 2.34 -18.24
N GLN A 135 15.06 3.32 -18.25
CA GLN A 135 14.07 3.50 -17.19
C GLN A 135 12.95 2.48 -17.41
N VAL A 136 12.70 1.65 -16.40
CA VAL A 136 11.74 0.55 -16.45
C VAL A 136 10.60 0.70 -15.43
N GLY A 137 10.67 1.70 -14.56
CA GLY A 137 9.65 1.90 -13.54
C GLY A 137 9.79 3.23 -12.79
N ILE A 138 8.90 3.42 -11.83
CA ILE A 138 8.84 4.61 -10.96
C ILE A 138 8.52 4.14 -9.54
N ILE A 139 9.21 4.69 -8.55
CA ILE A 139 8.89 4.51 -7.14
C ILE A 139 7.57 5.22 -6.83
N THR A 140 6.66 4.50 -6.21
CA THR A 140 5.37 5.05 -5.79
C THR A 140 5.37 5.41 -4.30
N SER A 141 6.05 4.62 -3.48
CA SER A 141 6.22 4.87 -2.05
C SER A 141 7.51 4.24 -1.55
N GLY A 142 8.13 4.82 -0.53
CA GLY A 142 9.33 4.25 0.09
C GLY A 142 9.50 4.69 1.52
N CYS A 143 10.08 3.82 2.35
CA CYS A 143 10.34 4.10 3.75
C CYS A 143 11.47 3.23 4.31
N ILE A 144 11.94 3.62 5.50
CA ILE A 144 12.71 2.72 6.37
C ILE A 144 11.70 1.97 7.22
N SER A 145 11.62 0.66 7.04
CA SER A 145 10.75 -0.19 7.85
C SER A 145 11.39 -0.43 9.23
N PRO A 146 10.76 0.03 10.31
CA PRO A 146 11.27 -0.22 11.65
C PRO A 146 11.14 -1.70 12.07
N ILE A 147 10.11 -2.40 11.58
CA ILE A 147 9.87 -3.81 11.90
C ILE A 147 10.88 -4.70 11.19
N LEU A 148 11.13 -4.44 9.91
CA LEU A 148 12.05 -5.24 9.09
C LEU A 148 13.50 -4.79 9.22
N ASN A 149 13.74 -3.57 9.73
CA ASN A 149 15.05 -2.91 9.76
C ASN A 149 15.69 -2.85 8.37
N LYS A 150 14.88 -2.50 7.36
CA LYS A 150 15.26 -2.46 5.94
C LYS A 150 14.68 -1.22 5.27
N ASN A 151 15.37 -0.75 4.23
CA ASN A 151 14.82 0.23 3.31
C ASN A 151 13.96 -0.51 2.28
N ILE A 152 12.69 -0.20 2.23
CA ILE A 152 11.70 -0.81 1.33
C ILE A 152 11.00 0.23 0.49
N ALA A 153 10.51 -0.20 -0.66
CA ALA A 153 9.71 0.67 -1.52
C ALA A 153 8.64 -0.14 -2.28
N LEU A 154 7.62 0.56 -2.74
CA LEU A 154 6.69 0.10 -3.74
C LEU A 154 7.05 0.76 -5.08
N CYS A 155 6.99 0.00 -6.14
CA CYS A 155 7.39 0.43 -7.47
C CYS A 155 6.39 -0.06 -8.51
N ARG A 156 5.99 0.83 -9.42
CA ARG A 156 5.27 0.44 -10.64
C ARG A 156 6.29 0.27 -11.75
N ILE A 157 6.49 -0.99 -12.18
CA ILE A 157 7.53 -1.40 -13.14
C ILE A 157 6.92 -2.06 -14.36
N ASP A 158 7.61 -2.00 -15.49
CA ASP A 158 7.24 -2.73 -16.71
C ASP A 158 7.23 -4.23 -16.46
N VAL A 159 6.19 -4.93 -16.93
CA VAL A 159 5.94 -6.35 -16.62
C VAL A 159 7.13 -7.24 -17.01
N GLY A 160 7.80 -6.95 -18.12
CA GLY A 160 8.98 -7.71 -18.57
C GLY A 160 10.18 -7.67 -17.62
N HIS A 161 10.15 -6.79 -16.62
CA HIS A 161 11.23 -6.62 -15.64
C HIS A 161 10.79 -6.87 -14.20
N SER A 162 9.56 -7.35 -13.99
CA SER A 162 8.91 -7.45 -12.66
C SER A 162 9.20 -8.76 -11.90
N GLU A 163 10.14 -9.58 -12.35
CA GLU A 163 10.45 -10.87 -11.72
C GLU A 163 11.13 -10.68 -10.37
N ILE A 164 10.66 -11.42 -9.36
CA ILE A 164 11.27 -11.41 -8.02
C ILE A 164 12.70 -11.93 -8.10
N GLY A 165 13.61 -11.20 -7.47
CA GLY A 165 15.04 -11.50 -7.45
C GLY A 165 15.85 -10.66 -8.43
N ASN A 166 15.23 -9.99 -9.38
CA ASN A 166 15.94 -9.11 -10.31
C ASN A 166 16.54 -7.91 -9.58
N ASP A 167 17.76 -7.56 -9.98
CA ASP A 167 18.45 -6.37 -9.51
C ASP A 167 18.03 -5.16 -10.36
N VAL A 168 17.79 -4.05 -9.70
CA VAL A 168 17.44 -2.76 -10.30
C VAL A 168 18.21 -1.63 -9.63
N GLU A 169 18.23 -0.46 -10.24
CA GLU A 169 18.84 0.74 -9.67
C GLU A 169 17.82 1.87 -9.60
N ILE A 170 17.79 2.60 -8.48
CA ILE A 170 16.91 3.75 -8.29
C ILE A 170 17.69 5.01 -8.54
N GLY A 171 17.30 5.78 -9.57
CA GLY A 171 17.81 7.11 -9.87
C GLY A 171 16.96 8.16 -9.19
N LYS A 172 17.55 8.92 -8.29
CA LYS A 172 16.87 10.00 -7.58
C LYS A 172 16.59 11.18 -8.50
N ILE A 173 15.44 11.82 -8.29
CA ILE A 173 15.03 13.03 -9.02
C ILE A 173 15.55 14.32 -8.38
N ASP A 174 16.46 14.22 -7.42
CA ASP A 174 17.07 15.34 -6.70
C ASP A 174 18.19 16.07 -7.47
N GLY A 175 18.41 15.70 -8.73
CA GLY A 175 19.45 16.26 -9.58
C GLY A 175 20.82 15.60 -9.44
N HIS A 176 21.01 14.68 -8.50
CA HIS A 176 22.24 13.92 -8.36
C HIS A 176 22.21 12.66 -9.24
N GLN A 177 23.34 12.36 -9.90
CA GLN A 177 23.45 11.16 -10.77
C GLN A 177 23.66 9.86 -9.96
N LYS A 178 23.31 9.86 -8.69
CA LYS A 178 23.49 8.69 -7.83
C LYS A 178 22.44 7.64 -8.13
N ARG A 179 22.88 6.39 -8.20
CA ARG A 179 22.04 5.21 -8.31
C ARG A 179 22.07 4.43 -7.00
N ILE A 180 20.91 4.07 -6.49
CA ILE A 180 20.75 3.23 -5.31
C ILE A 180 20.43 1.82 -5.79
N PRO A 181 21.30 0.83 -5.51
CA PRO A 181 20.99 -0.55 -5.87
C PRO A 181 19.82 -1.07 -5.05
N ALA A 182 18.97 -1.85 -5.70
CA ALA A 182 17.80 -2.46 -5.08
C ALA A 182 17.48 -3.80 -5.74
N LYS A 183 16.70 -4.61 -5.05
CA LYS A 183 16.24 -5.91 -5.53
C LYS A 183 14.71 -5.96 -5.52
N ILE A 184 14.13 -6.54 -6.56
CA ILE A 184 12.69 -6.83 -6.58
C ILE A 184 12.42 -7.98 -5.62
N VAL A 185 11.50 -7.75 -4.68
CA VAL A 185 11.13 -8.72 -3.67
C VAL A 185 9.63 -9.01 -3.68
N GLY A 186 9.25 -10.11 -3.05
CA GLY A 186 7.83 -10.39 -2.80
C GLY A 186 7.20 -9.32 -1.91
N PHE A 187 5.93 -9.01 -2.17
CA PHE A 187 5.20 -8.04 -1.36
C PHE A 187 3.76 -8.57 -1.09
N PRO A 188 3.13 -8.25 0.04
CA PRO A 188 3.58 -7.33 1.10
C PRO A 188 4.93 -7.68 1.69
N HIS A 189 5.69 -6.65 2.11
CA HIS A 189 6.98 -6.84 2.77
C HIS A 189 6.83 -7.48 4.16
N TYR A 190 5.78 -7.05 4.87
CA TYR A 190 5.42 -7.54 6.21
C TYR A 190 4.16 -8.40 6.13
N ASP A 191 4.14 -9.50 6.87
CA ASP A 191 3.05 -10.50 6.91
C ASP A 191 2.46 -10.85 5.53
N PRO A 192 3.27 -11.40 4.59
CA PRO A 192 2.84 -11.69 3.22
C PRO A 192 1.66 -12.66 3.15
N LYS A 193 1.43 -13.45 4.21
CA LYS A 193 0.30 -14.38 4.31
C LYS A 193 -0.95 -13.74 4.94
N LYS A 194 -0.86 -12.47 5.37
CA LYS A 194 -1.94 -11.72 6.04
C LYS A 194 -2.54 -12.50 7.22
N THR A 195 -1.70 -13.09 8.04
CA THR A 195 -2.11 -13.88 9.20
C THR A 195 -2.55 -12.99 10.36
N LYS A 196 -1.88 -11.85 10.53
CA LYS A 196 -2.13 -10.91 11.64
C LYS A 196 -3.49 -10.21 11.56
N VAL A 197 -3.91 -9.82 10.37
CA VAL A 197 -5.26 -9.24 10.18
C VAL A 197 -6.40 -10.24 10.35
N ARG A 198 -6.09 -11.53 10.43
CA ARG A 198 -7.06 -12.63 10.56
C ARG A 198 -7.07 -13.27 11.95
N SER A 199 -6.12 -12.89 12.78
CA SER A 199 -5.99 -13.41 14.16
C SER A 199 -7.12 -12.93 15.07
#